data_594b16ea040774581a1544b606df87d1
#
_entry.id   594b16ea040774581a1544b606df87d1
#
_cell.length_a   1.000
_cell.length_b   1.000
_cell.length_c   1.000
_cell.angle_alpha   90.00
_cell.angle_beta   90.00
_cell.angle_gamma   90.00
#
_symmetry.space_group_name_H-M   'P 1'
#
loop_
_entity.id
_entity.type
_entity.pdbx_description
1 polymer ?
#
loop_
_entity_poly.entity_id
_entity_poly.type
_entity_poly.pdbx_seq_one_letter_code
_entity_poly.pdbx_strand_id
1 'polypeptide(L)'
;MDWIRVAKGQRSFVLEPSGKKFIPWGFNYDHDDEGRLLEDYWEGEWDKVAAHFGQMKKLGANVVRIHLQFGKFMDGPARANDKALARLGKLVRLAEKAGLYLDLTGLGCYHKKDVPAWYDRLSEKERWNAQAKFWETIARRCASSPAIFCYDLMNEPVVPGGKRKEGDWLGPPFGGKHFVQVITLDQNKRPRPDIARQWVKQLANAIRKHDQRHLITVGLVDWSLDRPGLTSGFVPEKIAGDLDFLCVHIYPEKGKVDEALKTLAGFAIGKPVVIEEMFPLRCSVQELDQFIDKSRKHATGWIGFYWGKPPEELRRSKEIVHALMLGWLEFFERKGKALLGK
;
A
#
# COMPACT_ATOMS: atom_id res chain seq x y z
N MET A 1 -5.46 -18.08 -11.74
CA MET A 1 -4.83 -16.75 -11.98
C MET A 1 -3.37 -16.98 -12.32
N ASP A 2 -2.78 -16.13 -13.15
CA ASP A 2 -1.35 -16.16 -13.45
C ASP A 2 -0.55 -15.46 -12.33
N TRP A 3 0.73 -15.81 -12.20
CA TRP A 3 1.64 -15.13 -11.30
C TRP A 3 2.10 -13.79 -11.90
N ILE A 4 2.35 -12.79 -11.07
CA ILE A 4 2.90 -11.52 -11.53
C ILE A 4 4.40 -11.52 -11.27
N ARG A 5 5.17 -11.05 -12.26
CA ARG A 5 6.61 -10.80 -12.11
C ARG A 5 7.04 -9.51 -12.82
N VAL A 6 8.16 -9.00 -12.42
CA VAL A 6 8.82 -7.90 -13.16
C VAL A 6 9.31 -8.42 -14.51
N ALA A 7 9.02 -7.71 -15.58
CA ALA A 7 9.47 -8.07 -16.93
C ALA A 7 11.00 -7.96 -17.07
N LYS A 8 11.58 -8.68 -18.03
CA LYS A 8 13.05 -8.69 -18.26
C LYS A 8 13.67 -7.30 -18.40
N GLY A 9 12.97 -6.31 -18.92
CA GLY A 9 13.42 -4.91 -19.01
C GLY A 9 13.32 -4.11 -17.72
N GLN A 10 12.88 -4.72 -16.61
CA GLN A 10 12.74 -4.13 -15.26
C GLN A 10 11.88 -2.86 -15.15
N ARG A 11 11.03 -2.57 -16.14
CA ARG A 11 10.19 -1.34 -16.15
C ARG A 11 8.68 -1.60 -16.23
N SER A 12 8.27 -2.85 -16.17
CA SER A 12 6.86 -3.24 -16.26
C SER A 12 6.62 -4.60 -15.61
N PHE A 13 5.35 -4.97 -15.51
CA PHE A 13 4.95 -6.29 -15.01
C PHE A 13 4.40 -7.16 -16.14
N VAL A 14 4.55 -8.46 -15.97
CA VAL A 14 3.98 -9.49 -16.85
C VAL A 14 3.35 -10.61 -16.05
N LEU A 15 2.35 -11.23 -16.64
CA LEU A 15 1.68 -12.42 -16.11
C LEU A 15 2.44 -13.68 -16.56
N GLU A 16 2.69 -14.60 -15.66
CA GLU A 16 3.35 -15.88 -15.94
C GLU A 16 2.38 -17.05 -15.68
N PRO A 17 2.20 -18.00 -16.62
CA PRO A 17 3.07 -18.25 -17.78
C PRO A 17 2.70 -17.48 -19.06
N SER A 18 1.56 -16.76 -19.09
CA SER A 18 1.03 -16.18 -20.35
C SER A 18 1.90 -15.13 -21.02
N GLY A 19 2.82 -14.51 -20.30
CA GLY A 19 3.68 -13.43 -20.81
C GLY A 19 2.94 -12.11 -21.10
N LYS A 20 1.64 -12.05 -20.83
CA LYS A 20 0.84 -10.85 -21.06
C LYS A 20 1.28 -9.70 -20.16
N LYS A 21 1.29 -8.48 -20.70
CA LYS A 21 1.56 -7.27 -19.90
C LYS A 21 0.51 -7.13 -18.80
N PHE A 22 0.96 -6.83 -17.59
CA PHE A 22 0.11 -6.51 -16.46
C PHE A 22 0.27 -5.05 -16.08
N ILE A 23 -0.85 -4.33 -15.99
CA ILE A 23 -0.90 -2.94 -15.56
C ILE A 23 -1.77 -2.92 -14.30
N PRO A 24 -1.18 -2.71 -13.11
CA PRO A 24 -1.96 -2.52 -11.89
C PRO A 24 -2.92 -1.35 -12.02
N TRP A 25 -4.21 -1.60 -11.82
CA TRP A 25 -5.28 -0.62 -11.75
C TRP A 25 -6.23 -1.03 -10.65
N GLY A 26 -6.33 -0.25 -9.59
CA GLY A 26 -7.01 -0.75 -8.40
C GLY A 26 -7.45 0.29 -7.41
N PHE A 27 -7.96 -0.18 -6.28
CA PHE A 27 -8.40 0.62 -5.15
C PHE A 27 -7.65 0.28 -3.88
N ASN A 28 -7.43 1.28 -3.04
CA ASN A 28 -7.16 1.09 -1.63
C ASN A 28 -8.47 0.73 -0.91
N TYR A 29 -8.47 -0.38 -0.21
CA TYR A 29 -9.56 -0.85 0.63
C TYR A 29 -9.05 -0.99 2.06
N ASP A 30 -8.70 0.14 2.67
CA ASP A 30 -8.14 0.24 4.01
C ASP A 30 -9.22 0.50 5.08
N HIS A 31 -10.21 1.34 4.79
CA HIS A 31 -11.32 1.66 5.69
C HIS A 31 -12.64 1.81 4.93
N ASP A 32 -13.75 1.66 5.65
CA ASP A 32 -15.07 1.99 5.15
C ASP A 32 -15.41 3.48 5.42
N ASP A 33 -16.60 3.88 5.03
CA ASP A 33 -17.08 5.25 5.20
C ASP A 33 -17.35 5.65 6.67
N GLU A 34 -17.44 4.67 7.58
CA GLU A 34 -17.48 4.90 9.03
C GLU A 34 -16.07 5.00 9.65
N GLY A 35 -15.02 4.88 8.84
CA GLY A 35 -13.64 4.91 9.27
C GLY A 35 -13.15 3.63 9.94
N ARG A 36 -13.94 2.54 9.88
CA ARG A 36 -13.54 1.22 10.39
C ARG A 36 -12.56 0.58 9.43
N LEU A 37 -11.53 -0.05 9.96
CA LEU A 37 -10.56 -0.80 9.17
C LEU A 37 -11.11 -2.18 8.81
N LEU A 38 -10.61 -2.80 7.75
CA LEU A 38 -11.14 -4.06 7.23
C LEU A 38 -11.27 -5.14 8.32
N GLU A 39 -10.26 -5.28 9.18
CA GLU A 39 -10.26 -6.28 10.26
C GLU A 39 -11.28 -5.99 11.37
N ASP A 40 -11.83 -4.78 11.45
CA ASP A 40 -12.83 -4.44 12.46
C ASP A 40 -14.20 -5.03 12.14
N TYR A 41 -14.48 -5.30 10.85
CA TYR A 41 -15.79 -5.80 10.42
C TYR A 41 -15.76 -7.09 9.59
N TRP A 42 -14.63 -7.57 9.08
CA TRP A 42 -14.59 -8.78 8.26
C TRP A 42 -15.06 -10.06 8.95
N GLU A 43 -15.09 -10.10 10.28
CA GLU A 43 -15.62 -11.24 11.02
C GLU A 43 -17.16 -11.29 10.96
N GLY A 44 -17.80 -10.18 11.23
CA GLY A 44 -19.27 -10.06 11.31
C GLY A 44 -19.94 -9.70 9.99
N GLU A 45 -19.24 -8.98 9.09
CA GLU A 45 -19.81 -8.43 7.85
C GLU A 45 -19.09 -9.01 6.61
N TRP A 46 -18.79 -10.31 6.60
CA TRP A 46 -18.08 -10.94 5.49
C TRP A 46 -18.76 -10.77 4.13
N ASP A 47 -20.07 -10.80 4.09
CA ASP A 47 -20.85 -10.66 2.85
C ASP A 47 -20.68 -9.25 2.26
N LYS A 48 -20.53 -8.22 3.10
CA LYS A 48 -20.18 -6.87 2.68
C LYS A 48 -18.79 -6.85 2.02
N VAL A 49 -17.79 -7.49 2.62
CA VAL A 49 -16.45 -7.59 2.05
C VAL A 49 -16.49 -8.31 0.69
N ALA A 50 -17.21 -9.43 0.60
CA ALA A 50 -17.34 -10.18 -0.64
C ALA A 50 -18.07 -9.38 -1.74
N ALA A 51 -19.13 -8.65 -1.37
CA ALA A 51 -19.84 -7.77 -2.29
C ALA A 51 -18.95 -6.64 -2.82
N HIS A 52 -18.14 -6.01 -1.93
CA HIS A 52 -17.20 -4.95 -2.31
C HIS A 52 -16.15 -5.45 -3.31
N PHE A 53 -15.57 -6.64 -3.12
CA PHE A 53 -14.66 -7.25 -4.09
C PHE A 53 -15.33 -7.43 -5.47
N GLY A 54 -16.58 -7.91 -5.49
CA GLY A 54 -17.36 -8.01 -6.71
C GLY A 54 -17.60 -6.67 -7.40
N GLN A 55 -17.90 -5.62 -6.63
CA GLN A 55 -18.12 -4.27 -7.15
C GLN A 55 -16.82 -3.64 -7.69
N MET A 56 -15.72 -3.72 -6.96
CA MET A 56 -14.42 -3.25 -7.44
C MET A 56 -14.03 -3.91 -8.76
N LYS A 57 -14.28 -5.23 -8.87
CA LYS A 57 -14.06 -5.97 -10.13
C LYS A 57 -14.93 -5.46 -11.28
N LYS A 58 -16.21 -5.19 -11.03
CA LYS A 58 -17.15 -4.63 -12.04
C LYS A 58 -16.69 -3.26 -12.54
N LEU A 59 -16.12 -2.42 -11.67
CA LEU A 59 -15.53 -1.14 -12.03
C LEU A 59 -14.18 -1.26 -12.77
N GLY A 60 -13.73 -2.47 -13.06
CA GLY A 60 -12.55 -2.74 -13.87
C GLY A 60 -11.24 -2.84 -13.09
N ALA A 61 -11.29 -2.83 -11.75
CA ALA A 61 -10.09 -3.07 -10.95
C ALA A 61 -9.51 -4.47 -11.22
N ASN A 62 -8.18 -4.56 -11.15
CA ASN A 62 -7.45 -5.83 -11.15
C ASN A 62 -6.57 -6.00 -9.91
N VAL A 63 -6.37 -4.93 -9.13
CA VAL A 63 -5.66 -4.94 -7.84
C VAL A 63 -6.54 -4.32 -6.75
N VAL A 64 -6.48 -4.88 -5.54
CA VAL A 64 -7.02 -4.29 -4.31
C VAL A 64 -5.90 -4.22 -3.29
N ARG A 65 -5.58 -3.01 -2.85
CA ARG A 65 -4.63 -2.78 -1.76
C ARG A 65 -5.38 -2.84 -0.45
N ILE A 66 -4.94 -3.69 0.46
CA ILE A 66 -5.49 -3.86 1.80
C ILE A 66 -4.42 -3.64 2.86
N HIS A 67 -4.81 -3.07 3.98
CA HIS A 67 -3.90 -2.68 5.04
C HIS A 67 -4.07 -3.59 6.26
N LEU A 68 -3.05 -4.38 6.59
CA LEU A 68 -3.07 -5.35 7.67
C LEU A 68 -2.59 -4.70 8.97
N GLN A 69 -3.49 -4.69 9.99
CA GLN A 69 -3.20 -4.09 11.29
C GLN A 69 -2.26 -4.98 12.09
N PHE A 70 -1.12 -4.43 12.52
CA PHE A 70 -0.13 -5.19 13.29
C PHE A 70 -0.73 -5.85 14.54
N GLY A 71 -1.51 -5.10 15.32
CA GLY A 71 -2.14 -5.58 16.55
C GLY A 71 -3.20 -6.66 16.36
N LYS A 72 -3.78 -6.79 15.15
CA LYS A 72 -4.75 -7.87 14.83
C LYS A 72 -4.05 -9.18 14.48
N PHE A 73 -2.84 -9.12 13.93
CA PHE A 73 -2.09 -10.29 13.48
C PHE A 73 -1.03 -10.79 14.47
N MET A 74 -0.69 -9.99 15.49
CA MET A 74 0.36 -10.35 16.45
C MET A 74 -0.14 -10.27 17.90
N ASP A 75 -0.22 -11.41 18.56
CA ASP A 75 -0.55 -11.54 19.99
C ASP A 75 0.67 -11.29 20.90
N GLY A 76 1.86 -11.20 20.34
CA GLY A 76 3.12 -10.94 21.04
C GLY A 76 4.29 -10.84 20.05
N PRO A 77 5.49 -10.48 20.52
CA PRO A 77 6.64 -10.20 19.64
C PRO A 77 7.01 -11.35 18.69
N ALA A 78 6.75 -12.59 19.10
CA ALA A 78 7.04 -13.80 18.33
C ALA A 78 5.81 -14.66 18.06
N ARG A 79 4.61 -14.23 18.51
CA ARG A 79 3.39 -15.02 18.44
C ARG A 79 2.37 -14.33 17.52
N ALA A 80 2.07 -15.01 16.41
CA ALA A 80 1.04 -14.59 15.49
C ALA A 80 -0.37 -14.99 15.98
N ASN A 81 -1.39 -14.27 15.51
CA ASN A 81 -2.80 -14.58 15.74
C ASN A 81 -3.32 -15.52 14.63
N ASP A 82 -3.53 -16.78 14.97
CA ASP A 82 -3.96 -17.80 14.00
C ASP A 82 -5.36 -17.53 13.41
N LYS A 83 -6.25 -16.90 14.17
CA LYS A 83 -7.59 -16.53 13.67
C LYS A 83 -7.49 -15.47 12.57
N ALA A 84 -6.70 -14.43 12.79
CA ALA A 84 -6.46 -13.40 11.79
C ALA A 84 -5.79 -13.98 10.53
N LEU A 85 -4.81 -14.87 10.69
CA LEU A 85 -4.17 -15.57 9.57
C LEU A 85 -5.15 -16.48 8.81
N ALA A 86 -6.07 -17.17 9.50
CA ALA A 86 -7.12 -17.96 8.86
C ALA A 86 -8.08 -17.07 8.06
N ARG A 87 -8.44 -15.90 8.60
CA ARG A 87 -9.29 -14.91 7.93
C ARG A 87 -8.60 -14.31 6.70
N LEU A 88 -7.32 -13.95 6.80
CA LEU A 88 -6.51 -13.54 5.65
C LEU A 88 -6.54 -14.62 4.55
N GLY A 89 -6.37 -15.90 4.91
CA GLY A 89 -6.47 -16.98 3.93
C GLY A 89 -7.86 -17.08 3.28
N LYS A 90 -8.95 -16.73 4.00
CA LYS A 90 -10.28 -16.62 3.40
C LYS A 90 -10.37 -15.44 2.42
N LEU A 91 -9.75 -14.30 2.75
CA LEU A 91 -9.70 -13.13 1.88
C LEU A 91 -8.89 -13.40 0.60
N VAL A 92 -7.77 -14.10 0.71
CA VAL A 92 -6.95 -14.52 -0.45
C VAL A 92 -7.78 -15.39 -1.40
N ARG A 93 -8.52 -16.38 -0.89
CA ARG A 93 -9.43 -17.21 -1.72
C ARG A 93 -10.57 -16.40 -2.34
N LEU A 94 -11.08 -15.37 -1.66
CA LEU A 94 -12.07 -14.46 -2.23
C LEU A 94 -11.48 -13.68 -3.40
N ALA A 95 -10.26 -13.18 -3.27
CA ALA A 95 -9.53 -12.48 -4.32
C ALA A 95 -9.29 -13.41 -5.54
N GLU A 96 -8.85 -14.64 -5.32
CA GLU A 96 -8.73 -15.67 -6.38
C GLU A 96 -10.05 -15.87 -7.13
N LYS A 97 -11.14 -16.07 -6.39
CA LYS A 97 -12.47 -16.25 -6.98
C LYS A 97 -12.95 -15.03 -7.76
N ALA A 98 -12.67 -13.84 -7.27
CA ALA A 98 -13.02 -12.58 -7.93
C ALA A 98 -12.09 -12.25 -9.12
N GLY A 99 -10.96 -12.92 -9.25
CA GLY A 99 -9.92 -12.59 -10.24
C GLY A 99 -9.29 -11.21 -9.97
N LEU A 100 -9.07 -10.91 -8.70
CA LEU A 100 -8.40 -9.70 -8.22
C LEU A 100 -7.06 -10.07 -7.56
N TYR A 101 -6.05 -9.26 -7.78
CA TYR A 101 -4.78 -9.37 -7.10
C TYR A 101 -4.77 -8.52 -5.83
N LEU A 102 -4.06 -8.98 -4.81
CA LEU A 102 -3.93 -8.27 -3.54
C LEU A 102 -2.56 -7.61 -3.44
N ASP A 103 -2.57 -6.34 -3.12
CA ASP A 103 -1.44 -5.60 -2.60
C ASP A 103 -1.58 -5.60 -1.07
N LEU A 104 -0.71 -6.33 -0.39
CA LEU A 104 -0.78 -6.53 1.06
C LEU A 104 0.15 -5.54 1.76
N THR A 105 -0.40 -4.40 2.18
CA THR A 105 0.30 -3.43 3.02
C THR A 105 0.27 -3.90 4.47
N GLY A 106 1.43 -4.05 5.09
CA GLY A 106 1.53 -4.57 6.45
C GLY A 106 1.81 -3.52 7.53
N LEU A 107 1.90 -4.02 8.75
CA LEU A 107 2.34 -3.26 9.93
C LEU A 107 1.47 -2.04 10.28
N GLY A 108 0.20 -2.01 9.83
CA GLY A 108 -0.72 -0.91 10.09
C GLY A 108 -0.91 -0.65 11.59
N CYS A 109 -0.80 0.62 11.99
CA CYS A 109 -1.05 1.12 13.35
C CYS A 109 -1.92 2.38 13.30
N TYR A 110 -2.98 2.35 12.47
CA TYR A 110 -3.75 3.55 12.12
C TYR A 110 -4.52 4.14 13.29
N HIS A 111 -5.01 3.32 14.22
CA HIS A 111 -5.64 3.79 15.45
C HIS A 111 -4.73 3.50 16.65
N LYS A 112 -4.27 4.54 17.33
CA LYS A 112 -3.37 4.42 18.49
C LYS A 112 -3.91 3.47 19.57
N LYS A 113 -5.22 3.48 19.80
CA LYS A 113 -5.89 2.62 20.80
C LYS A 113 -5.76 1.12 20.49
N ASP A 114 -5.56 0.74 19.21
CA ASP A 114 -5.48 -0.64 18.75
C ASP A 114 -4.03 -1.14 18.66
N VAL A 115 -3.05 -0.26 18.91
CA VAL A 115 -1.63 -0.62 18.97
C VAL A 115 -1.35 -1.33 20.31
N PRO A 116 -0.82 -2.56 20.29
CA PRO A 116 -0.53 -3.27 21.54
C PRO A 116 0.48 -2.53 22.40
N ALA A 117 0.17 -2.35 23.68
CA ALA A 117 1.05 -1.63 24.60
C ALA A 117 2.47 -2.23 24.71
N TRP A 118 2.61 -3.55 24.52
CA TRP A 118 3.90 -4.21 24.49
C TRP A 118 4.73 -3.80 23.27
N TYR A 119 4.06 -3.56 22.11
CA TYR A 119 4.73 -3.18 20.88
C TYR A 119 5.32 -1.76 20.94
N ASP A 120 4.65 -0.83 21.62
CA ASP A 120 5.15 0.53 21.81
C ASP A 120 6.39 0.60 22.72
N ARG A 121 6.53 -0.35 23.65
CA ARG A 121 7.65 -0.41 24.60
C ARG A 121 8.88 -1.15 24.06
N LEU A 122 8.81 -1.76 22.88
CA LEU A 122 9.93 -2.45 22.27
C LEU A 122 11.04 -1.44 21.89
N SER A 123 12.28 -1.84 22.12
CA SER A 123 13.44 -1.18 21.50
C SER A 123 13.36 -1.28 19.97
N GLU A 124 14.11 -0.45 19.25
CA GLU A 124 14.19 -0.49 17.79
C GLU A 124 14.45 -1.91 17.27
N LYS A 125 15.46 -2.58 17.80
CA LYS A 125 15.83 -3.95 17.40
C LYS A 125 14.71 -4.97 17.64
N GLU A 126 14.09 -4.91 18.79
CA GLU A 126 12.98 -5.83 19.14
C GLU A 126 11.76 -5.53 18.28
N ARG A 127 11.47 -4.25 18.01
CA ARG A 127 10.36 -3.82 17.15
C ARG A 127 10.56 -4.33 15.72
N TRP A 128 11.76 -4.17 15.15
CA TRP A 128 12.06 -4.69 13.82
C TRP A 128 11.99 -6.23 13.77
N ASN A 129 12.40 -6.92 14.82
CA ASN A 129 12.25 -8.37 14.92
C ASN A 129 10.77 -8.80 14.96
N ALA A 130 9.94 -8.10 15.71
CA ALA A 130 8.50 -8.35 15.73
C ALA A 130 7.83 -8.07 14.36
N GLN A 131 8.27 -7.01 13.67
CA GLN A 131 7.84 -6.70 12.31
C GLN A 131 8.28 -7.77 11.29
N ALA A 132 9.52 -8.24 11.40
CA ALA A 132 10.02 -9.36 10.60
C ALA A 132 9.20 -10.63 10.85
N LYS A 133 8.84 -10.91 12.10
CA LYS A 133 8.00 -12.05 12.47
C LYS A 133 6.58 -11.94 11.89
N PHE A 134 5.99 -10.75 11.90
CA PHE A 134 4.72 -10.48 11.22
C PHE A 134 4.84 -10.88 9.74
N TRP A 135 5.84 -10.38 9.03
CA TRP A 135 6.03 -10.66 7.62
C TRP A 135 6.34 -12.13 7.31
N GLU A 136 7.10 -12.83 8.16
CA GLU A 136 7.32 -14.28 8.04
C GLU A 136 5.99 -15.05 8.06
N THR A 137 5.05 -14.68 8.94
CA THR A 137 3.77 -15.38 9.06
C THR A 137 2.82 -15.05 7.91
N ILE A 138 2.77 -13.79 7.48
CA ILE A 138 1.97 -13.37 6.31
C ILE A 138 2.49 -14.06 5.05
N ALA A 139 3.80 -13.99 4.78
CA ALA A 139 4.41 -14.62 3.61
C ALA A 139 4.14 -16.13 3.57
N ARG A 140 4.36 -16.85 4.69
CA ARG A 140 4.07 -18.28 4.79
C ARG A 140 2.60 -18.60 4.48
N ARG A 141 1.68 -17.74 4.94
CA ARG A 141 0.25 -17.92 4.71
C ARG A 141 -0.16 -17.72 3.26
N CYS A 142 0.52 -16.81 2.54
CA CYS A 142 0.14 -16.33 1.22
C CYS A 142 0.95 -16.94 0.06
N ALA A 143 2.14 -17.51 0.33
CA ALA A 143 3.12 -17.93 -0.67
C ALA A 143 2.59 -18.84 -1.80
N SER A 144 1.55 -19.64 -1.55
CA SER A 144 0.99 -20.58 -2.53
C SER A 144 -0.09 -19.99 -3.43
N SER A 145 -0.56 -18.78 -3.16
CA SER A 145 -1.67 -18.18 -3.91
C SER A 145 -1.18 -17.22 -5.00
N PRO A 146 -1.57 -17.42 -6.26
CA PRO A 146 -1.23 -16.47 -7.32
C PRO A 146 -1.97 -15.12 -7.20
N ALA A 147 -2.92 -14.98 -6.27
CA ALA A 147 -3.69 -13.76 -6.09
C ALA A 147 -2.92 -12.66 -5.36
N ILE A 148 -1.71 -12.90 -4.89
CA ILE A 148 -0.89 -11.84 -4.29
C ILE A 148 -0.13 -11.11 -5.41
N PHE A 149 -0.30 -9.80 -5.50
CA PHE A 149 0.52 -8.94 -6.34
C PHE A 149 1.86 -8.68 -5.66
N CYS A 150 1.79 -8.16 -4.43
CA CYS A 150 2.97 -7.84 -3.66
C CYS A 150 2.73 -7.82 -2.16
N TYR A 151 3.85 -7.78 -1.44
CA TYR A 151 3.96 -7.41 -0.04
C TYR A 151 4.50 -5.97 0.00
N ASP A 152 3.67 -5.02 0.44
CA ASP A 152 4.06 -3.65 0.74
C ASP A 152 4.45 -3.57 2.22
N LEU A 153 5.74 -3.37 2.48
CA LEU A 153 6.33 -3.52 3.81
C LEU A 153 5.68 -2.64 4.87
N MET A 154 5.27 -1.43 4.54
CA MET A 154 4.57 -0.50 5.43
C MET A 154 4.05 0.70 4.65
N ASN A 155 2.88 1.19 5.03
CA ASN A 155 2.39 2.49 4.57
C ASN A 155 3.22 3.63 5.14
N GLU A 156 3.77 4.46 4.28
CA GLU A 156 4.44 5.73 4.59
C GLU A 156 5.46 5.68 5.75
N PRO A 157 6.44 4.75 5.71
CA PRO A 157 7.46 4.72 6.74
C PRO A 157 8.42 5.90 6.65
N VAL A 158 8.86 6.38 7.82
CA VAL A 158 9.78 7.51 7.94
C VAL A 158 10.91 7.19 8.92
N VAL A 159 12.10 7.60 8.57
CA VAL A 159 13.22 7.74 9.51
C VAL A 159 13.27 9.21 9.94
N PRO A 160 12.85 9.57 11.17
CA PRO A 160 12.92 10.94 11.63
C PRO A 160 14.36 11.38 11.88
N GLY A 161 14.61 12.68 11.82
CA GLY A 161 15.86 13.26 12.31
C GLY A 161 15.88 13.34 13.84
N GLY A 162 17.08 13.22 14.45
CA GLY A 162 17.26 13.39 15.88
C GLY A 162 16.68 12.26 16.74
N LYS A 163 16.08 12.65 17.88
CA LYS A 163 15.54 11.73 18.89
C LYS A 163 14.09 12.04 19.22
N ARG A 164 13.26 11.02 19.31
CA ARG A 164 11.85 11.09 19.72
C ARG A 164 11.67 10.47 21.10
N LYS A 165 10.52 10.73 21.73
CA LYS A 165 10.16 10.12 23.02
C LYS A 165 9.88 8.62 22.85
N GLU A 166 10.08 7.86 23.91
CA GLU A 166 9.67 6.45 23.96
C GLU A 166 8.17 6.32 23.63
N GLY A 167 7.81 5.31 22.84
CA GLY A 167 6.44 5.07 22.39
C GLY A 167 5.93 6.02 21.29
N ASP A 168 6.71 7.01 20.85
CA ASP A 168 6.30 8.00 19.84
C ASP A 168 6.60 7.50 18.40
N TRP A 169 6.02 6.33 18.07
CA TRP A 169 6.22 5.65 16.79
C TRP A 169 5.31 6.12 15.65
N LEU A 170 4.34 6.98 15.93
CA LEU A 170 3.34 7.39 14.95
C LEU A 170 3.52 8.85 14.54
N GLY A 171 3.27 9.14 13.25
CA GLY A 171 3.15 10.50 12.76
C GLY A 171 1.87 11.19 13.25
N PRO A 172 1.68 12.47 12.95
CA PRO A 172 0.43 13.17 13.24
C PRO A 172 -0.77 12.46 12.61
N PRO A 173 -1.95 12.43 13.26
CA PRO A 173 -3.13 11.83 12.67
C PRO A 173 -3.71 12.72 11.55
N PHE A 174 -4.25 12.08 10.52
CA PHE A 174 -5.05 12.70 9.49
C PHE A 174 -6.40 11.97 9.40
N GLY A 175 -7.52 12.69 9.46
CA GLY A 175 -8.84 12.06 9.51
C GLY A 175 -9.01 11.03 10.65
N GLY A 176 -8.35 11.26 11.79
CA GLY A 176 -8.40 10.35 12.94
C GLY A 176 -7.50 9.11 12.84
N LYS A 177 -6.71 8.97 11.76
CA LYS A 177 -5.82 7.83 11.53
C LYS A 177 -4.35 8.27 11.39
N HIS A 178 -3.43 7.44 11.88
CA HIS A 178 -1.99 7.63 11.77
C HIS A 178 -1.44 6.87 10.54
N PHE A 179 -1.40 7.51 9.38
CA PHE A 179 -0.91 6.88 8.16
C PHE A 179 0.62 6.78 8.11
N VAL A 180 1.31 7.76 8.67
CA VAL A 180 2.78 7.80 8.73
C VAL A 180 3.28 7.12 10.00
N GLN A 181 4.26 6.25 9.87
CA GLN A 181 4.92 5.58 10.99
C GLN A 181 6.43 5.81 10.94
N VAL A 182 7.05 5.95 12.13
CA VAL A 182 8.51 6.03 12.20
C VAL A 182 9.09 4.66 12.54
N ILE A 183 10.23 4.32 11.93
CA ILE A 183 10.88 3.01 12.11
C ILE A 183 11.99 3.03 13.15
N THR A 184 12.37 4.21 13.64
CA THR A 184 13.32 4.42 14.72
C THR A 184 12.92 5.62 15.57
N LEU A 185 13.21 5.59 16.87
CA LEU A 185 13.00 6.75 17.76
C LEU A 185 14.30 7.56 17.97
N ASP A 186 15.44 7.02 17.59
CA ASP A 186 16.72 7.68 17.74
C ASP A 186 17.61 7.42 16.53
N GLN A 187 17.89 8.46 15.78
CA GLN A 187 18.80 8.39 14.64
C GLN A 187 20.23 8.00 15.09
N ASN A 188 20.65 8.38 16.29
CA ASN A 188 21.96 8.06 16.87
C ASN A 188 23.13 8.28 15.90
N LYS A 189 23.16 9.44 15.26
CA LYS A 189 24.19 9.87 14.27
C LYS A 189 24.28 8.96 13.02
N ARG A 190 23.43 7.95 12.86
CA ARG A 190 23.38 7.10 11.66
C ARG A 190 22.79 7.88 10.48
N PRO A 191 23.30 7.73 9.26
CA PRO A 191 22.63 8.27 8.07
C PRO A 191 21.22 7.69 7.96
N ARG A 192 20.21 8.55 7.77
CA ARG A 192 18.80 8.14 7.68
C ARG A 192 18.57 7.10 6.57
N PRO A 193 19.16 7.23 5.35
CA PRO A 193 19.00 6.20 4.32
C PRO A 193 19.59 4.84 4.69
N ASP A 194 20.61 4.78 5.52
CA ASP A 194 21.19 3.50 5.96
C ASP A 194 20.27 2.78 6.94
N ILE A 195 19.59 3.53 7.83
CA ILE A 195 18.57 2.97 8.72
C ILE A 195 17.41 2.39 7.89
N ALA A 196 16.88 3.17 6.93
CA ALA A 196 15.83 2.72 6.04
C ALA A 196 16.22 1.45 5.26
N ARG A 197 17.42 1.44 4.68
CA ARG A 197 17.94 0.27 3.94
C ARG A 197 18.07 -0.97 4.80
N GLN A 198 18.59 -0.85 6.02
CA GLN A 198 18.73 -1.97 6.95
C GLN A 198 17.35 -2.55 7.32
N TRP A 199 16.39 -1.69 7.59
CA TRP A 199 15.02 -2.09 7.90
C TRP A 199 14.36 -2.80 6.72
N VAL A 200 14.41 -2.23 5.51
CA VAL A 200 13.87 -2.86 4.29
C VAL A 200 14.49 -4.23 4.07
N LYS A 201 15.82 -4.32 4.14
CA LYS A 201 16.56 -5.58 3.97
C LYS A 201 16.14 -6.64 4.98
N GLN A 202 15.98 -6.26 6.25
CA GLN A 202 15.56 -7.20 7.31
C GLN A 202 14.16 -7.77 7.02
N LEU A 203 13.20 -6.93 6.66
CA LEU A 203 11.83 -7.38 6.39
C LEU A 203 11.71 -8.15 5.06
N ALA A 204 12.38 -7.69 4.02
CA ALA A 204 12.43 -8.43 2.75
C ALA A 204 13.03 -9.82 2.93
N ASN A 205 14.12 -9.95 3.68
CA ASN A 205 14.71 -11.25 4.00
C ASN A 205 13.76 -12.15 4.81
N ALA A 206 12.96 -11.59 5.71
CA ALA A 206 11.96 -12.34 6.47
C ALA A 206 10.88 -12.93 5.54
N ILE A 207 10.40 -12.16 4.57
CA ILE A 207 9.47 -12.62 3.54
C ILE A 207 10.13 -13.70 2.68
N ARG A 208 11.34 -13.46 2.17
CA ARG A 208 12.05 -14.35 1.25
C ARG A 208 12.39 -15.72 1.82
N LYS A 209 12.41 -15.90 3.13
CA LYS A 209 12.51 -17.24 3.77
C LYS A 209 11.35 -18.15 3.42
N HIS A 210 10.19 -17.61 3.11
CA HIS A 210 8.94 -18.36 2.90
C HIS A 210 8.36 -18.16 1.50
N ASP A 211 8.70 -17.06 0.86
CA ASP A 211 8.16 -16.69 -0.44
C ASP A 211 9.22 -16.06 -1.33
N GLN A 212 9.63 -16.82 -2.36
CA GLN A 212 10.64 -16.41 -3.34
C GLN A 212 9.99 -15.82 -4.62
N ARG A 213 8.68 -15.75 -4.69
CA ARG A 213 7.95 -15.48 -5.94
C ARG A 213 7.24 -14.14 -5.95
N HIS A 214 6.47 -13.83 -4.91
CA HIS A 214 5.71 -12.59 -4.89
C HIS A 214 6.62 -11.36 -4.77
N LEU A 215 6.14 -10.26 -5.32
CA LEU A 215 6.89 -9.01 -5.36
C LEU A 215 6.89 -8.33 -3.98
N ILE A 216 7.95 -7.56 -3.71
CA ILE A 216 8.11 -6.80 -2.47
C ILE A 216 8.30 -5.32 -2.84
N THR A 217 7.59 -4.46 -2.14
CA THR A 217 7.70 -3.00 -2.23
C THR A 217 7.57 -2.35 -0.85
N VAL A 218 7.54 -1.02 -0.83
CA VAL A 218 7.22 -0.20 0.36
C VAL A 218 6.50 1.05 -0.09
N GLY A 219 5.40 1.41 0.56
CA GLY A 219 4.57 2.57 0.25
C GLY A 219 5.28 3.88 0.63
N LEU A 220 5.88 4.57 -0.34
CA LEU A 220 6.69 5.76 -0.13
C LEU A 220 5.87 7.04 -0.23
N VAL A 221 6.14 7.99 0.65
CA VAL A 221 5.67 9.37 0.49
C VAL A 221 6.41 10.07 -0.65
N ASP A 222 5.81 11.08 -1.27
CA ASP A 222 6.38 11.84 -2.39
C ASP A 222 7.66 12.61 -2.02
N TRP A 223 7.87 12.91 -0.73
CA TRP A 223 9.07 13.54 -0.18
C TRP A 223 10.15 12.52 0.28
N SER A 224 10.10 11.27 -0.20
CA SER A 224 11.16 10.27 0.03
C SER A 224 12.42 10.50 -0.82
N LEU A 225 12.39 11.43 -1.76
CA LEU A 225 13.55 11.80 -2.55
C LEU A 225 14.64 12.45 -1.70
N ASP A 226 15.91 12.24 -2.06
CA ASP A 226 17.04 12.88 -1.38
C ASP A 226 17.10 14.37 -1.76
N ARG A 227 16.45 15.19 -0.96
CA ARG A 227 16.38 16.64 -1.13
C ARG A 227 16.88 17.35 0.13
N PRO A 228 17.68 18.45 -0.01
CA PRO A 228 18.11 19.20 1.15
C PRO A 228 16.92 19.66 2.02
N GLY A 229 17.00 19.36 3.32
CA GLY A 229 16.03 19.81 4.32
C GLY A 229 14.73 19.00 4.38
N LEU A 230 14.44 18.15 3.39
CA LEU A 230 13.19 17.37 3.38
C LEU A 230 13.38 15.99 2.74
N THR A 231 13.43 14.96 3.55
CA THR A 231 13.41 13.56 3.10
C THR A 231 12.80 12.67 4.17
N SER A 232 12.12 11.58 3.76
CA SER A 232 11.64 10.55 4.69
C SER A 232 12.77 9.65 5.22
N GLY A 233 13.95 9.70 4.59
CA GLY A 233 15.04 8.74 4.79
C GLY A 233 14.94 7.50 3.88
N PHE A 234 13.78 7.22 3.31
CA PHE A 234 13.56 6.10 2.38
C PHE A 234 13.93 6.50 0.93
N VAL A 235 15.19 6.87 0.74
CA VAL A 235 15.71 7.31 -0.58
C VAL A 235 15.67 6.15 -1.57
N PRO A 236 14.97 6.26 -2.72
CA PRO A 236 14.75 5.17 -3.66
C PRO A 236 16.01 4.42 -4.06
N GLU A 237 17.09 5.12 -4.43
CA GLU A 237 18.36 4.53 -4.86
C GLU A 237 19.05 3.73 -3.75
N LYS A 238 18.75 4.01 -2.48
CA LYS A 238 19.37 3.35 -1.34
C LYS A 238 18.63 2.09 -0.91
N ILE A 239 17.31 2.03 -1.11
CA ILE A 239 16.45 0.92 -0.67
C ILE A 239 16.07 -0.03 -1.80
N ALA A 240 16.15 0.39 -3.06
CA ALA A 240 15.67 -0.40 -4.20
C ALA A 240 16.36 -1.77 -4.37
N GLY A 241 17.57 -1.97 -3.82
CA GLY A 241 18.31 -3.23 -3.95
C GLY A 241 17.58 -4.45 -3.39
N ASP A 242 16.76 -4.25 -2.36
CA ASP A 242 16.01 -5.31 -1.67
C ASP A 242 14.50 -5.30 -2.02
N LEU A 243 14.08 -4.45 -2.98
CA LEU A 243 12.70 -4.34 -3.48
C LEU A 243 12.62 -4.78 -4.95
N ASP A 244 11.47 -5.29 -5.36
CA ASP A 244 11.25 -5.67 -6.77
C ASP A 244 10.80 -4.48 -7.62
N PHE A 245 10.05 -3.57 -7.05
CA PHE A 245 9.55 -2.34 -7.68
C PHE A 245 9.36 -1.25 -6.63
N LEU A 246 9.04 -0.04 -7.05
CA LEU A 246 8.80 1.09 -6.16
C LEU A 246 7.33 1.48 -6.17
N CYS A 247 6.78 1.75 -4.99
CA CYS A 247 5.49 2.40 -4.81
C CYS A 247 5.68 3.83 -4.31
N VAL A 248 4.82 4.74 -4.73
CA VAL A 248 4.81 6.13 -4.25
C VAL A 248 3.39 6.67 -4.18
N HIS A 249 3.11 7.43 -3.13
CA HIS A 249 1.85 8.13 -2.93
C HIS A 249 1.98 9.55 -3.47
N ILE A 250 1.21 9.91 -4.51
CA ILE A 250 1.24 11.24 -5.11
C ILE A 250 -0.16 11.76 -5.29
N TYR A 251 -0.45 12.86 -4.62
CA TYR A 251 -1.71 13.60 -4.71
C TYR A 251 -1.45 14.95 -5.39
N PRO A 252 -1.72 15.07 -6.70
CA PRO A 252 -1.49 16.33 -7.42
C PRO A 252 -2.27 17.47 -6.79
N GLU A 253 -1.66 18.66 -6.75
CA GLU A 253 -2.32 19.89 -6.33
C GLU A 253 -2.83 20.66 -7.56
N LYS A 254 -3.87 21.47 -7.36
CA LYS A 254 -4.44 22.34 -8.39
C LYS A 254 -3.36 23.23 -9.03
N GLY A 255 -3.25 23.18 -10.34
CA GLY A 255 -2.27 23.94 -11.12
C GLY A 255 -0.83 23.41 -11.04
N LYS A 256 -0.57 22.28 -10.32
CA LYS A 256 0.79 21.76 -10.07
C LYS A 256 1.02 20.34 -10.60
N VAL A 257 0.30 19.95 -11.64
CA VAL A 257 0.47 18.62 -12.25
C VAL A 257 1.92 18.37 -12.69
N ASP A 258 2.59 19.37 -13.25
CA ASP A 258 3.97 19.22 -13.73
C ASP A 258 4.99 19.08 -12.56
N GLU A 259 4.71 19.67 -11.38
CA GLU A 259 5.50 19.45 -10.17
C GLU A 259 5.35 18.01 -9.66
N ALA A 260 4.13 17.48 -9.65
CA ALA A 260 3.85 16.10 -9.29
C ALA A 260 4.56 15.12 -10.24
N LEU A 261 4.56 15.40 -11.55
CA LEU A 261 5.28 14.63 -12.57
C LEU A 261 6.81 14.69 -12.38
N LYS A 262 7.35 15.86 -12.04
CA LYS A 262 8.77 16.02 -11.72
C LYS A 262 9.15 15.23 -10.47
N THR A 263 8.29 15.20 -9.47
CA THR A 263 8.49 14.37 -8.27
C THR A 263 8.48 12.88 -8.64
N LEU A 264 7.48 12.43 -9.40
CA LEU A 264 7.40 11.04 -9.87
C LEU A 264 8.63 10.62 -10.66
N ALA A 265 9.18 11.49 -11.52
CA ALA A 265 10.39 11.21 -12.28
C ALA A 265 11.60 10.86 -11.40
N GLY A 266 11.68 11.39 -10.17
CA GLY A 266 12.71 11.06 -9.20
C GLY A 266 12.64 9.62 -8.67
N PHE A 267 11.50 8.94 -8.81
CA PHE A 267 11.35 7.52 -8.44
C PHE A 267 11.66 6.57 -9.61
N ALA A 268 11.83 7.09 -10.83
CA ALA A 268 12.05 6.28 -12.04
C ALA A 268 13.53 5.84 -12.19
N ILE A 269 14.03 5.07 -11.25
CA ILE A 269 15.45 4.63 -11.15
C ILE A 269 15.75 3.28 -11.82
N GLY A 270 14.96 2.88 -12.82
CA GLY A 270 15.18 1.64 -13.57
C GLY A 270 14.33 0.45 -13.12
N LYS A 271 13.53 0.58 -12.08
CA LYS A 271 12.52 -0.39 -11.64
C LYS A 271 11.11 0.05 -12.06
N PRO A 272 10.12 -0.87 -12.11
CA PRO A 272 8.72 -0.46 -12.26
C PRO A 272 8.34 0.49 -11.12
N VAL A 273 7.49 1.46 -11.41
CA VAL A 273 6.93 2.38 -10.42
C VAL A 273 5.40 2.28 -10.46
N VAL A 274 4.78 2.11 -9.29
CA VAL A 274 3.34 2.16 -9.11
C VAL A 274 2.99 3.39 -8.29
N ILE A 275 2.05 4.21 -8.79
CA ILE A 275 1.41 5.23 -7.98
C ILE A 275 0.36 4.51 -7.15
N GLU A 276 0.69 4.24 -5.89
CA GLU A 276 -0.07 3.33 -5.03
C GLU A 276 -1.20 4.03 -4.29
N GLU A 277 -1.10 5.36 -4.19
CA GLU A 277 -2.20 6.22 -3.75
C GLU A 277 -2.29 7.46 -4.63
N MET A 278 -3.49 7.72 -5.12
CA MET A 278 -3.86 8.93 -5.85
C MET A 278 -5.36 9.19 -5.69
N PHE A 279 -5.74 10.44 -5.59
CA PHE A 279 -7.14 10.87 -5.50
C PHE A 279 -7.23 12.35 -5.83
N PRO A 280 -8.36 12.88 -6.36
CA PRO A 280 -8.54 14.32 -6.60
C PRO A 280 -8.82 15.07 -5.27
N LEU A 281 -7.93 14.90 -4.28
CA LEU A 281 -8.05 15.50 -2.96
C LEU A 281 -7.81 17.01 -3.00
N ARG A 282 -6.83 17.44 -3.81
CA ARG A 282 -6.37 18.84 -3.89
C ARG A 282 -6.37 19.38 -5.32
N CYS A 283 -6.89 18.63 -6.29
CA CYS A 283 -6.99 19.01 -7.69
C CYS A 283 -8.34 18.60 -8.26
N SER A 284 -8.66 19.04 -9.47
CA SER A 284 -9.84 18.57 -10.19
C SER A 284 -9.63 17.15 -10.75
N VAL A 285 -10.73 16.45 -11.06
CA VAL A 285 -10.70 15.15 -11.75
C VAL A 285 -10.00 15.27 -13.10
N GLN A 286 -10.15 16.40 -13.81
CA GLN A 286 -9.49 16.66 -15.09
C GLN A 286 -7.96 16.78 -14.93
N GLU A 287 -7.48 17.44 -13.88
CA GLU A 287 -6.04 17.52 -13.58
C GLU A 287 -5.47 16.16 -13.16
N LEU A 288 -6.24 15.37 -12.40
CA LEU A 288 -5.84 14.00 -12.07
C LEU A 288 -5.78 13.13 -13.34
N ASP A 289 -6.73 13.29 -14.26
CA ASP A 289 -6.73 12.59 -15.57
C ASP A 289 -5.47 12.91 -16.37
N GLN A 290 -5.12 14.20 -16.47
CA GLN A 290 -3.88 14.66 -17.12
C GLN A 290 -2.64 14.11 -16.43
N PHE A 291 -2.63 14.08 -15.09
CA PHE A 291 -1.53 13.50 -14.32
C PHE A 291 -1.36 12.02 -14.63
N ILE A 292 -2.42 11.23 -14.63
CA ILE A 292 -2.36 9.80 -14.96
C ILE A 292 -1.80 9.59 -16.37
N ASP A 293 -2.30 10.33 -17.37
CA ASP A 293 -1.82 10.17 -18.76
C ASP A 293 -0.34 10.53 -18.92
N LYS A 294 0.08 11.66 -18.38
CA LYS A 294 1.47 12.12 -18.46
C LYS A 294 2.42 11.25 -17.62
N SER A 295 1.93 10.70 -16.50
CA SER A 295 2.71 9.86 -15.59
C SER A 295 3.15 8.53 -16.21
N ARG A 296 2.50 8.06 -17.29
CA ARG A 296 2.85 6.83 -18.03
C ARG A 296 4.29 6.78 -18.53
N LYS A 297 4.98 7.91 -18.56
CA LYS A 297 6.41 7.98 -18.84
C LYS A 297 7.26 7.32 -17.74
N HIS A 298 6.76 7.33 -16.51
CA HIS A 298 7.51 6.94 -15.30
C HIS A 298 6.81 5.88 -14.47
N ALA A 299 5.48 5.81 -14.51
CA ALA A 299 4.67 4.82 -13.78
C ALA A 299 4.09 3.76 -14.72
N THR A 300 3.88 2.56 -14.17
CA THR A 300 3.33 1.39 -14.86
C THR A 300 2.08 0.84 -14.18
N GLY A 301 1.61 1.46 -13.11
CA GLY A 301 0.40 1.09 -12.41
C GLY A 301 -0.13 2.23 -11.53
N TRP A 302 -1.43 2.18 -11.22
CA TRP A 302 -2.14 3.22 -10.49
C TRP A 302 -3.18 2.59 -9.57
N ILE A 303 -3.14 2.91 -8.30
CA ILE A 303 -4.11 2.46 -7.29
C ILE A 303 -4.74 3.71 -6.66
N GLY A 304 -6.07 3.81 -6.76
CA GLY A 304 -6.80 4.97 -6.28
C GLY A 304 -7.09 4.89 -4.78
N PHE A 305 -6.98 5.99 -4.09
CA PHE A 305 -7.40 6.13 -2.70
C PHE A 305 -8.76 6.82 -2.68
N TYR A 306 -9.84 6.27 -2.15
CA TYR A 306 -10.02 4.94 -1.60
C TYR A 306 -11.36 4.34 -2.06
N TRP A 307 -11.71 3.10 -1.64
CA TRP A 307 -12.96 2.46 -2.05
C TRP A 307 -14.19 3.10 -1.38
N GLY A 308 -14.33 3.07 -0.08
CA GLY A 308 -15.49 3.60 0.64
C GLY A 308 -16.77 2.78 0.49
N LYS A 309 -17.67 3.19 -0.42
CA LYS A 309 -19.00 2.61 -0.66
C LYS A 309 -19.24 2.19 -2.12
N PRO A 310 -20.15 1.21 -2.36
CA PRO A 310 -20.61 0.89 -3.71
C PRO A 310 -21.32 2.08 -4.41
N PRO A 311 -21.21 2.19 -5.75
CA PRO A 311 -21.87 3.27 -6.51
C PRO A 311 -23.39 3.35 -6.27
N GLU A 312 -24.07 2.22 -6.10
CA GLU A 312 -25.51 2.19 -5.88
C GLU A 312 -25.92 2.84 -4.55
N GLU A 313 -25.10 2.69 -3.51
CA GLU A 313 -25.32 3.35 -2.21
C GLU A 313 -25.04 4.84 -2.31
N LEU A 314 -23.95 5.23 -2.98
CA LEU A 314 -23.59 6.64 -3.20
C LEU A 314 -24.67 7.40 -3.97
N ARG A 315 -25.28 6.79 -5.00
CA ARG A 315 -26.37 7.41 -5.78
C ARG A 315 -27.62 7.69 -4.96
N ARG A 316 -27.88 6.92 -3.92
CA ARG A 316 -29.04 7.12 -3.04
C ARG A 316 -28.82 8.19 -1.98
N SER A 317 -27.59 8.61 -1.75
CA SER A 317 -27.24 9.60 -0.75
C SER A 317 -27.46 11.02 -1.27
N LYS A 318 -27.79 11.93 -0.33
CA LYS A 318 -27.91 13.37 -0.57
C LYS A 318 -26.66 14.15 -0.11
N GLU A 319 -25.66 13.46 0.40
CA GLU A 319 -24.43 14.05 0.90
C GLU A 319 -23.49 14.45 -0.23
N ILE A 320 -22.95 15.67 -0.18
CA ILE A 320 -22.02 16.19 -1.19
C ILE A 320 -20.77 15.30 -1.31
N VAL A 321 -20.26 14.81 -0.19
CA VAL A 321 -19.08 13.93 -0.19
C VAL A 321 -19.35 12.64 -0.96
N HIS A 322 -20.55 12.08 -0.87
CA HIS A 322 -20.95 10.89 -1.62
C HIS A 322 -21.08 11.16 -3.13
N ALA A 323 -21.55 12.35 -3.50
CA ALA A 323 -21.57 12.76 -4.93
C ALA A 323 -20.13 12.88 -5.50
N LEU A 324 -19.18 13.42 -4.72
CA LEU A 324 -17.77 13.48 -5.11
C LEU A 324 -17.17 12.08 -5.24
N MET A 325 -17.45 11.18 -4.29
CA MET A 325 -17.01 9.79 -4.36
C MET A 325 -17.59 9.04 -5.54
N LEU A 326 -18.88 9.25 -5.86
CA LEU A 326 -19.50 8.67 -7.05
C LEU A 326 -18.81 9.16 -8.35
N GLY A 327 -18.57 10.45 -8.46
CA GLY A 327 -17.83 11.03 -9.60
C GLY A 327 -16.42 10.45 -9.74
N TRP A 328 -15.75 10.20 -8.63
CA TRP A 328 -14.46 9.50 -8.60
C TRP A 328 -14.58 8.06 -9.13
N LEU A 329 -15.54 7.27 -8.67
CA LEU A 329 -15.71 5.88 -9.09
C LEU A 329 -16.09 5.79 -10.59
N GLU A 330 -16.91 6.70 -11.09
CA GLU A 330 -17.27 6.79 -12.53
C GLU A 330 -16.07 7.20 -13.39
N PHE A 331 -15.24 8.11 -12.90
CA PHE A 331 -13.96 8.44 -13.53
C PHE A 331 -13.03 7.22 -13.55
N PHE A 332 -12.88 6.53 -12.42
CA PHE A 332 -12.04 5.35 -12.29
C PHE A 332 -12.42 4.27 -13.31
N GLU A 333 -13.72 3.95 -13.43
CA GLU A 333 -14.20 2.95 -14.38
C GLU A 333 -13.86 3.35 -15.83
N ARG A 334 -14.18 4.59 -16.22
CA ARG A 334 -13.90 5.10 -17.56
C ARG A 334 -12.41 5.11 -17.88
N LYS A 335 -11.59 5.61 -16.96
CA LYS A 335 -10.13 5.69 -17.13
C LYS A 335 -9.49 4.31 -17.20
N GLY A 336 -9.95 3.37 -16.39
CA GLY A 336 -9.48 1.98 -16.40
C GLY A 336 -9.72 1.29 -17.74
N LYS A 337 -10.90 1.47 -18.34
CA LYS A 337 -11.19 0.94 -19.69
C LYS A 337 -10.21 1.48 -20.74
N ALA A 338 -9.92 2.79 -20.71
CA ALA A 338 -8.97 3.40 -21.62
C ALA A 338 -7.53 2.92 -21.42
N LEU A 339 -7.09 2.74 -20.17
CA LEU A 339 -5.72 2.31 -19.85
C LEU A 339 -5.47 0.82 -20.11
N LEU A 340 -6.47 -0.03 -19.87
CA LEU A 340 -6.36 -1.48 -19.99
C LEU A 340 -6.77 -2.01 -21.37
N GLY A 341 -7.25 -1.14 -22.26
CA GLY A 341 -7.69 -1.50 -23.63
C GLY A 341 -8.94 -2.39 -23.62
N LYS A 342 -9.89 -2.11 -22.73
CA LYS A 342 -11.14 -2.87 -22.57
C LYS A 342 -12.35 -2.08 -23.09
#